data_d4d3f2f553b07326bbead5cd7a388165
#
_entry.id   d4d3f2f553b07326bbead5cd7a388165
#
_cell.length_a   1.000
_cell.length_b   1.000
_cell.length_c   1.000
_cell.angle_alpha   90.00
_cell.angle_beta   90.00
_cell.angle_gamma   90.00
#
_symmetry.space_group_name_H-M   'P 1'
#
loop_
_entity.id
_entity.type
_entity.pdbx_description
1 polymer ?
#
loop_
_entity_poly.entity_id
_entity_poly.type
_entity_poly.pdbx_seq_one_letter_code
_entity_poly.pdbx_strand_id
1 'polypeptide(L)'
;MNQCTDKAAAINIIKENGGASARYLERNSDEGVERFLYGKYGVYENVAPLPDDFPCINAKYADSIHPDSGVPYVRKQVTIGGKTSEVVVPKFNSEFDTMLPDDMLKSSDKAQFKECNLQLNEAISKDPILKSKFNDAQLEQIANGENPDGFTWHHNEEVGKMQLVDFGAHGKSSHTGGRAMWGGGQDAR
;
A
#
# COMPACT_ATOMS: atom_id res chain seq x y z
N MET A 1 0.39 15.19 -23.74
CA MET A 1 1.23 15.28 -22.53
C MET A 1 2.36 14.29 -22.70
N ASN A 2 3.61 14.74 -22.74
CA ASN A 2 4.76 13.87 -22.96
C ASN A 2 4.95 12.96 -21.77
N GLN A 3 4.79 11.66 -21.98
CA GLN A 3 5.23 10.66 -21.03
C GLN A 3 6.75 10.80 -20.89
N CYS A 4 7.23 11.01 -19.68
CA CYS A 4 8.65 10.96 -19.39
C CYS A 4 9.08 9.49 -19.47
N THR A 5 9.50 9.05 -20.65
CA THR A 5 9.95 7.68 -20.93
C THR A 5 11.41 7.47 -20.56
N ASP A 6 12.09 8.50 -20.05
CA ASP A 6 13.48 8.45 -19.64
C ASP A 6 13.59 8.35 -18.12
N LYS A 7 13.92 7.15 -17.65
CA LYS A 7 14.17 6.79 -16.25
C LYS A 7 15.22 7.72 -15.60
N ALA A 8 16.27 8.06 -16.32
CA ALA A 8 17.35 8.91 -15.82
C ALA A 8 16.86 10.35 -15.59
N ALA A 9 16.03 10.89 -16.50
CA ALA A 9 15.41 12.20 -16.34
C ALA A 9 14.43 12.25 -15.16
N ALA A 10 13.62 11.21 -14.94
CA ALA A 10 12.72 11.11 -13.82
C ALA A 10 13.46 11.04 -12.47
N ILE A 11 14.55 10.28 -12.39
CA ILE A 11 15.41 10.19 -11.22
C ILE A 11 16.03 11.57 -10.90
N ASN A 12 16.50 12.30 -11.90
CA ASN A 12 17.09 13.63 -11.72
C ASN A 12 16.06 14.65 -11.21
N ILE A 13 14.84 14.65 -11.74
CA ILE A 13 13.75 15.51 -11.28
C ILE A 13 13.43 15.26 -9.80
N ILE A 14 13.42 13.99 -9.37
CA ILE A 14 13.16 13.63 -7.97
C ILE A 14 14.32 14.05 -7.06
N LYS A 15 15.56 13.88 -7.49
CA LYS A 15 16.75 14.32 -6.75
C LYS A 15 16.81 15.83 -6.59
N GLU A 16 16.47 16.58 -7.63
CA GLU A 16 16.46 18.06 -7.64
C GLU A 16 15.37 18.64 -6.72
N ASN A 17 14.22 17.96 -6.60
CA ASN A 17 13.12 18.43 -5.76
C ASN A 17 13.26 18.06 -4.27
N GLY A 18 14.26 17.30 -3.89
CA GLY A 18 14.60 16.96 -2.50
C GLY A 18 13.51 16.20 -1.73
N GLY A 19 13.83 15.76 -0.52
CA GLY A 19 12.86 15.17 0.42
C GLY A 19 12.98 13.66 0.59
N ALA A 20 11.96 13.04 1.22
CA ALA A 20 11.94 11.61 1.56
C ALA A 20 12.09 10.69 0.33
N SER A 21 11.55 11.11 -0.81
CA SER A 21 11.65 10.40 -2.08
C SER A 21 13.08 10.33 -2.61
N ALA A 22 13.88 11.40 -2.48
CA ALA A 22 15.29 11.40 -2.90
C ALA A 22 16.12 10.43 -2.07
N ARG A 23 15.88 10.39 -0.75
CA ARG A 23 16.55 9.45 0.17
C ARG A 23 16.16 7.99 -0.08
N TYR A 24 14.94 7.74 -0.52
CA TYR A 24 14.48 6.40 -0.91
C TYR A 24 15.24 5.92 -2.15
N LEU A 25 15.40 6.78 -3.16
CA LEU A 25 16.12 6.47 -4.39
C LEU A 25 17.61 6.22 -4.19
N GLU A 26 18.24 6.90 -3.22
CA GLU A 26 19.65 6.70 -2.88
C GLU A 26 19.92 5.35 -2.20
N ARG A 27 18.92 4.72 -1.61
CA ARG A 27 19.05 3.48 -0.83
C ARG A 27 18.61 2.22 -1.57
N ASN A 28 17.96 2.36 -2.71
CA ASN A 28 17.36 1.24 -3.42
C ASN A 28 18.02 0.99 -4.78
N SER A 29 18.02 -0.29 -5.18
CA SER A 29 18.45 -0.73 -6.50
C SER A 29 17.64 -0.05 -7.61
N ASP A 30 18.09 -0.17 -8.86
CA ASP A 30 17.37 0.32 -10.04
C ASP A 30 15.91 -0.14 -10.09
N GLU A 31 15.62 -1.37 -9.63
CA GLU A 31 14.26 -1.91 -9.47
C GLU A 31 13.42 -1.15 -8.44
N GLY A 32 14.02 -0.72 -7.33
CA GLY A 32 13.34 0.08 -6.31
C GLY A 32 12.97 1.47 -6.82
N VAL A 33 13.79 2.04 -7.70
CA VAL A 33 13.51 3.32 -8.37
C VAL A 33 12.38 3.18 -9.37
N GLU A 34 12.38 2.14 -10.18
CA GLU A 34 11.27 1.84 -11.10
C GLU A 34 9.97 1.69 -10.33
N ARG A 35 9.97 0.88 -9.29
CA ARG A 35 8.81 0.64 -8.43
C ARG A 35 8.23 1.94 -7.85
N PHE A 36 9.08 2.83 -7.37
CA PHE A 36 8.66 4.14 -6.88
C PHE A 36 8.04 5.01 -7.98
N LEU A 37 8.64 5.03 -9.16
CA LEU A 37 8.16 5.80 -10.31
C LEU A 37 6.83 5.24 -10.82
N TYR A 38 6.71 3.92 -10.93
CA TYR A 38 5.48 3.25 -11.35
C TYR A 38 4.35 3.48 -10.34
N GLY A 39 4.59 3.32 -9.04
CA GLY A 39 3.59 3.58 -8.00
C GLY A 39 3.08 5.02 -8.00
N LYS A 40 3.96 5.99 -8.21
CA LYS A 40 3.60 7.42 -8.19
C LYS A 40 2.90 7.88 -9.47
N TYR A 41 3.20 7.28 -10.62
CA TYR A 41 2.67 7.70 -11.93
C TYR A 41 1.67 6.71 -12.55
N GLY A 42 1.32 5.64 -11.84
CA GLY A 42 0.22 4.74 -12.21
C GLY A 42 0.47 3.85 -13.42
N VAL A 43 1.74 3.60 -13.78
CA VAL A 43 2.09 2.76 -14.94
C VAL A 43 2.51 1.36 -14.47
N TYR A 44 1.56 0.58 -14.05
CA TYR A 44 1.74 -0.87 -13.87
C TYR A 44 1.19 -1.58 -15.10
N GLU A 45 2.05 -2.11 -15.96
CA GLU A 45 1.65 -2.76 -17.23
C GLU A 45 0.71 -3.96 -17.03
N ASN A 46 0.73 -4.56 -15.84
CA ASN A 46 -0.02 -5.76 -15.51
C ASN A 46 -1.30 -5.51 -14.69
N VAL A 47 -1.67 -4.25 -14.46
CA VAL A 47 -2.89 -3.89 -13.72
C VAL A 47 -3.88 -3.22 -14.67
N ALA A 48 -5.04 -3.85 -14.85
CA ALA A 48 -6.11 -3.31 -15.69
C ALA A 48 -6.70 -2.02 -15.07
N PRO A 49 -7.14 -1.05 -15.89
CA PRO A 49 -7.83 0.13 -15.39
C PRO A 49 -9.15 -0.24 -14.71
N LEU A 50 -9.54 0.55 -13.71
CA LEU A 50 -10.83 0.37 -13.05
C LEU A 50 -11.98 0.66 -14.03
N PRO A 51 -13.09 -0.11 -13.98
CA PRO A 51 -14.31 0.22 -14.69
C PRO A 51 -14.89 1.57 -14.22
N ASP A 52 -15.73 2.21 -15.04
CA ASP A 52 -16.30 3.52 -14.72
C ASP A 52 -17.24 3.49 -13.50
N ASP A 53 -17.89 2.35 -13.29
CA ASP A 53 -18.82 2.06 -12.21
C ASP A 53 -18.17 1.20 -11.10
N PHE A 54 -16.87 1.33 -10.86
CA PHE A 54 -16.16 0.51 -9.87
C PHE A 54 -16.84 0.62 -8.49
N PRO A 55 -17.35 -0.50 -7.94
CA PRO A 55 -18.15 -0.46 -6.74
C PRO A 55 -17.30 -0.20 -5.50
N CYS A 56 -17.58 0.88 -4.76
CA CYS A 56 -16.99 1.17 -3.47
C CYS A 56 -17.97 0.79 -2.35
N ILE A 57 -17.66 -0.28 -1.63
CA ILE A 57 -18.41 -0.67 -0.43
C ILE A 57 -18.35 0.45 0.59
N ASN A 58 -19.49 0.79 1.19
CA ASN A 58 -19.62 1.89 2.14
C ASN A 58 -19.37 3.30 1.57
N ALA A 59 -19.50 3.49 0.25
CA ALA A 59 -19.43 4.81 -0.40
C ALA A 59 -20.37 5.87 0.22
N LYS A 60 -21.47 5.43 0.85
CA LYS A 60 -22.40 6.32 1.58
C LYS A 60 -21.75 7.07 2.75
N TYR A 61 -20.62 6.60 3.25
CA TYR A 61 -19.85 7.25 4.32
C TYR A 61 -18.74 8.18 3.78
N ALA A 62 -18.72 8.46 2.47
CA ALA A 62 -17.75 9.37 1.89
C ALA A 62 -17.68 10.70 2.68
N ASP A 63 -16.47 11.11 3.03
CA ASP A 63 -16.16 12.31 3.80
C ASP A 63 -16.78 12.35 5.21
N SER A 64 -17.05 11.16 5.77
CA SER A 64 -17.60 10.98 7.12
C SER A 64 -16.94 9.80 7.84
N ILE A 65 -17.34 9.57 9.09
CA ILE A 65 -16.81 8.48 9.93
C ILE A 65 -17.75 7.29 9.87
N HIS A 66 -17.18 6.09 9.64
CA HIS A 66 -17.95 4.85 9.70
C HIS A 66 -18.43 4.57 11.14
N PRO A 67 -19.73 4.33 11.37
CA PRO A 67 -20.29 4.30 12.71
C PRO A 67 -19.74 3.16 13.59
N ASP A 68 -19.47 1.99 13.01
CA ASP A 68 -19.08 0.80 13.78
C ASP A 68 -17.56 0.70 14.01
N SER A 69 -16.76 1.25 13.10
CA SER A 69 -15.29 1.18 13.19
C SER A 69 -14.63 2.47 13.67
N GLY A 70 -15.33 3.60 13.58
CA GLY A 70 -14.74 4.91 13.85
C GLY A 70 -13.73 5.38 12.78
N VAL A 71 -13.58 4.65 11.68
CA VAL A 71 -12.63 4.95 10.62
C VAL A 71 -13.23 5.97 9.65
N PRO A 72 -12.52 7.08 9.32
CA PRO A 72 -12.97 8.00 8.29
C PRO A 72 -12.95 7.35 6.90
N TYR A 73 -13.98 7.61 6.09
CA TYR A 73 -14.03 7.28 4.67
C TYR A 73 -13.83 8.54 3.84
N VAL A 74 -12.93 8.49 2.90
CA VAL A 74 -12.53 9.66 2.10
C VAL A 74 -12.68 9.38 0.61
N ARG A 75 -12.97 10.43 -0.17
CA ARG A 75 -12.87 10.38 -1.63
C ARG A 75 -11.41 10.55 -2.04
N LYS A 76 -10.97 9.69 -2.94
CA LYS A 76 -9.61 9.79 -3.51
C LYS A 76 -9.65 9.59 -5.02
N GLN A 77 -8.76 10.31 -5.70
CA GLN A 77 -8.43 10.03 -7.09
C GLN A 77 -7.29 9.01 -7.11
N VAL A 78 -7.54 7.87 -7.76
CA VAL A 78 -6.54 6.82 -7.95
C VAL A 78 -6.27 6.61 -9.44
N THR A 79 -5.01 6.42 -9.80
CA THR A 79 -4.64 6.12 -11.18
C THR A 79 -4.19 4.66 -11.26
N ILE A 80 -4.98 3.82 -11.92
CA ILE A 80 -4.75 2.39 -12.04
C ILE A 80 -4.87 2.01 -13.52
N GLY A 81 -3.87 1.29 -14.04
CA GLY A 81 -3.83 0.91 -15.45
C GLY A 81 -3.90 2.11 -16.41
N GLY A 82 -3.31 3.23 -16.01
CA GLY A 82 -3.29 4.46 -16.81
C GLY A 82 -4.58 5.28 -16.80
N LYS A 83 -5.62 4.84 -16.06
CA LYS A 83 -6.91 5.55 -15.91
C LYS A 83 -7.07 6.09 -14.51
N THR A 84 -7.47 7.36 -14.40
CA THR A 84 -7.80 8.00 -13.12
C THR A 84 -9.30 7.85 -12.85
N SER A 85 -9.62 7.34 -11.65
CA SER A 85 -10.99 7.14 -11.18
C SER A 85 -11.14 7.67 -9.75
N GLU A 86 -12.32 8.17 -9.39
CA GLU A 86 -12.63 8.50 -7.99
C GLU A 86 -13.09 7.23 -7.27
N VAL A 87 -12.56 7.00 -6.08
CA VAL A 87 -12.94 5.90 -5.19
C VAL A 87 -13.25 6.43 -3.79
N VAL A 88 -14.06 5.69 -3.04
CA VAL A 88 -14.31 5.96 -1.62
C VAL A 88 -13.65 4.85 -0.80
N VAL A 89 -12.70 5.21 0.04
CA VAL A 89 -11.86 4.26 0.78
C VAL A 89 -11.73 4.66 2.25
N PRO A 90 -11.54 3.69 3.17
CA PRO A 90 -11.25 3.98 4.56
C PRO A 90 -9.83 4.55 4.70
N LYS A 91 -9.68 5.56 5.56
CA LYS A 91 -8.39 6.12 5.95
C LYS A 91 -7.97 5.52 7.30
N PHE A 92 -7.28 4.39 7.24
CA PHE A 92 -6.74 3.76 8.45
C PHE A 92 -5.52 4.51 8.99
N ASN A 93 -5.35 4.46 10.31
CA ASN A 93 -4.07 4.75 10.93
C ASN A 93 -3.15 3.55 10.71
N SER A 94 -1.99 3.79 10.13
CA SER A 94 -1.01 2.75 9.83
C SER A 94 0.20 2.85 10.75
N GLU A 95 0.64 1.73 11.29
CA GLU A 95 1.87 1.64 12.07
C GLU A 95 3.11 1.53 11.18
N PHE A 96 2.94 0.94 10.00
CA PHE A 96 4.00 0.80 9.00
C PHE A 96 3.42 0.65 7.61
N ASP A 97 3.97 1.39 6.65
CA ASP A 97 3.62 1.31 5.23
C ASP A 97 4.77 0.66 4.47
N THR A 98 4.45 -0.23 3.54
CA THR A 98 5.44 -0.86 2.66
C THR A 98 4.88 -1.08 1.24
N MET A 99 5.76 -1.48 0.32
CA MET A 99 5.40 -1.75 -1.07
C MET A 99 5.69 -3.21 -1.41
N LEU A 100 4.72 -3.87 -2.01
CA LEU A 100 4.92 -5.21 -2.58
C LEU A 100 5.81 -5.13 -3.84
N PRO A 101 6.65 -6.14 -4.08
CA PRO A 101 7.25 -6.38 -5.39
C PRO A 101 6.18 -6.53 -6.48
N ASP A 102 6.48 -6.07 -7.69
CA ASP A 102 5.51 -6.06 -8.80
C ASP A 102 5.02 -7.46 -9.17
N ASP A 103 5.89 -8.44 -9.13
CA ASP A 103 5.59 -9.86 -9.36
C ASP A 103 4.70 -10.47 -8.27
N MET A 104 4.59 -9.80 -7.12
CA MET A 104 3.75 -10.24 -6.00
C MET A 104 2.37 -9.58 -5.96
N LEU A 105 2.05 -8.61 -6.81
CA LEU A 105 0.77 -7.88 -6.76
C LEU A 105 -0.45 -8.79 -6.82
N LYS A 106 -0.38 -9.91 -7.54
CA LYS A 106 -1.44 -10.91 -7.67
C LYS A 106 -1.18 -12.21 -6.92
N SER A 107 -0.16 -12.24 -6.05
CA SER A 107 0.12 -13.40 -5.18
C SER A 107 -0.98 -13.53 -4.12
N SER A 108 -1.05 -14.70 -3.45
CA SER A 108 -1.99 -14.91 -2.35
C SER A 108 -1.75 -13.96 -1.18
N ASP A 109 -2.80 -13.63 -0.42
CA ASP A 109 -2.69 -12.80 0.78
C ASP A 109 -1.59 -13.31 1.72
N LYS A 110 -1.51 -14.63 1.90
CA LYS A 110 -0.47 -15.27 2.73
C LYS A 110 0.95 -14.95 2.25
N ALA A 111 1.20 -14.99 0.95
CA ALA A 111 2.51 -14.69 0.39
C ALA A 111 2.84 -13.21 0.52
N GLN A 112 1.88 -12.33 0.23
CA GLN A 112 2.03 -10.89 0.34
C GLN A 112 2.27 -10.45 1.80
N PHE A 113 1.50 -10.97 2.75
CA PHE A 113 1.64 -10.62 4.17
C PHE A 113 2.98 -11.09 4.73
N LYS A 114 3.45 -12.28 4.32
CA LYS A 114 4.79 -12.75 4.69
C LYS A 114 5.88 -11.80 4.18
N GLU A 115 5.81 -11.37 2.94
CA GLU A 115 6.75 -10.39 2.37
C GLU A 115 6.70 -9.07 3.15
N CYS A 116 5.51 -8.56 3.44
CA CYS A 116 5.34 -7.34 4.23
C CYS A 116 5.95 -7.47 5.64
N ASN A 117 5.78 -8.62 6.30
CA ASN A 117 6.38 -8.86 7.61
C ASN A 117 7.91 -8.97 7.55
N LEU A 118 8.49 -9.51 6.48
CA LEU A 118 9.94 -9.49 6.27
C LEU A 118 10.48 -8.05 6.11
N GLN A 119 9.79 -7.22 5.34
CA GLN A 119 10.14 -5.81 5.17
C GLN A 119 9.98 -5.02 6.49
N LEU A 120 8.93 -5.31 7.27
CA LEU A 120 8.74 -4.73 8.60
C LEU A 120 9.88 -5.14 9.55
N ASN A 121 10.27 -6.41 9.57
CA ASN A 121 11.39 -6.90 10.39
C ASN A 121 12.70 -6.21 10.04
N GLU A 122 12.98 -6.02 8.75
CA GLU A 122 14.14 -5.26 8.30
C GLU A 122 14.09 -3.80 8.77
N ALA A 123 12.94 -3.14 8.65
CA ALA A 123 12.74 -1.76 9.08
C ALA A 123 12.94 -1.61 10.61
N ILE A 124 12.36 -2.51 11.40
CA ILE A 124 12.51 -2.57 12.87
C ILE A 124 13.98 -2.71 13.29
N SER A 125 14.77 -3.46 12.54
CA SER A 125 16.20 -3.63 12.82
C SER A 125 17.02 -2.33 12.71
N LYS A 126 16.49 -1.37 11.96
CA LYS A 126 17.14 -0.09 11.64
C LYS A 126 16.53 1.12 12.36
N ASP A 127 15.31 0.96 12.90
CA ASP A 127 14.54 2.04 13.53
C ASP A 127 14.07 1.63 14.95
N PRO A 128 14.77 2.08 16.01
CA PRO A 128 14.38 1.81 17.40
C PRO A 128 13.01 2.39 17.77
N ILE A 129 12.57 3.47 17.13
CA ILE A 129 11.26 4.09 17.40
C ILE A 129 10.16 3.17 16.84
N LEU A 130 10.33 2.69 15.61
CA LEU A 130 9.41 1.71 15.03
C LEU A 130 9.38 0.44 15.87
N LYS A 131 10.54 -0.07 16.31
CA LYS A 131 10.65 -1.23 17.18
C LYS A 131 9.85 -1.07 18.48
N SER A 132 9.88 0.10 19.10
CA SER A 132 9.21 0.38 20.37
C SER A 132 7.67 0.34 20.31
N LYS A 133 7.09 0.30 19.12
CA LYS A 133 5.64 0.16 18.90
C LYS A 133 5.13 -1.28 19.13
N PHE A 134 6.03 -2.25 19.18
CA PHE A 134 5.70 -3.67 19.28
C PHE A 134 6.23 -4.27 20.57
N ASN A 135 5.44 -5.14 21.19
CA ASN A 135 5.90 -5.93 22.35
C ASN A 135 6.74 -7.14 21.89
N ASP A 136 7.37 -7.84 22.83
CA ASP A 136 8.29 -8.94 22.54
C ASP A 136 7.63 -10.07 21.75
N ALA A 137 6.38 -10.43 22.06
CA ALA A 137 5.64 -11.46 21.33
C ALA A 137 5.34 -11.04 19.87
N GLN A 138 4.96 -9.78 19.67
CA GLN A 138 4.75 -9.23 18.32
C GLN A 138 6.05 -9.15 17.53
N LEU A 139 7.18 -8.80 18.17
CA LEU A 139 8.49 -8.81 17.54
C LEU A 139 8.92 -10.21 17.10
N GLU A 140 8.61 -11.23 17.91
CA GLU A 140 8.85 -12.64 17.56
C GLU A 140 7.99 -13.07 16.36
N GLN A 141 6.70 -12.74 16.37
CA GLN A 141 5.80 -13.01 15.23
C GLN A 141 6.31 -12.38 13.93
N ILE A 142 6.69 -11.10 13.99
CA ILE A 142 7.24 -10.37 12.83
C ILE A 142 8.51 -11.05 12.31
N ALA A 143 9.43 -11.45 13.21
CA ALA A 143 10.66 -12.14 12.84
C ALA A 143 10.41 -13.50 12.17
N ASN A 144 9.31 -14.17 12.53
CA ASN A 144 8.86 -15.43 11.91
C ASN A 144 8.08 -15.21 10.60
N GLY A 145 7.86 -13.96 10.18
CA GLY A 145 7.08 -13.62 8.98
C GLY A 145 5.56 -13.74 9.21
N GLU A 146 5.11 -13.68 10.46
CA GLU A 146 3.71 -13.75 10.88
C GLU A 146 3.18 -12.33 11.16
N ASN A 147 1.87 -12.12 11.01
CA ASN A 147 1.26 -10.86 11.41
C ASN A 147 1.36 -10.67 12.93
N PRO A 148 1.78 -9.51 13.41
CA PRO A 148 1.77 -9.24 14.84
C PRO A 148 0.33 -9.21 15.39
N ASP A 149 0.13 -9.80 16.56
CA ASP A 149 -1.17 -9.85 17.23
C ASP A 149 -1.80 -8.46 17.34
N GLY A 150 -3.08 -8.36 17.02
CA GLY A 150 -3.84 -7.11 17.01
C GLY A 150 -3.73 -6.32 15.72
N PHE A 151 -2.91 -6.77 14.76
CA PHE A 151 -2.72 -6.09 13.47
C PHE A 151 -3.03 -6.99 12.28
N THR A 152 -3.27 -6.34 11.14
CA THR A 152 -3.40 -6.99 9.84
C THR A 152 -2.85 -6.08 8.73
N TRP A 153 -2.50 -6.68 7.60
CA TRP A 153 -2.10 -5.93 6.42
C TRP A 153 -3.32 -5.53 5.61
N HIS A 154 -3.42 -4.25 5.33
CA HIS A 154 -4.44 -3.64 4.48
C HIS A 154 -3.84 -3.34 3.11
N HIS A 155 -4.49 -3.81 2.04
CA HIS A 155 -4.18 -3.42 0.67
C HIS A 155 -4.71 -2.01 0.43
N ASN A 156 -3.82 -1.03 0.42
CA ASN A 156 -4.18 0.36 0.18
C ASN A 156 -4.65 0.57 -1.28
N GLU A 157 -5.34 1.65 -1.56
CA GLU A 157 -5.80 1.99 -2.91
C GLU A 157 -4.68 2.32 -3.88
N GLU A 158 -3.49 2.71 -3.38
CA GLU A 158 -2.28 2.87 -4.19
C GLU A 158 -1.72 1.49 -4.56
N VAL A 159 -1.42 1.29 -5.86
CA VAL A 159 -0.96 -0.03 -6.36
C VAL A 159 0.27 -0.52 -5.61
N GLY A 160 0.21 -1.74 -5.09
CA GLY A 160 1.29 -2.39 -4.37
C GLY A 160 1.50 -1.91 -2.93
N LYS A 161 0.85 -0.85 -2.50
CA LYS A 161 1.01 -0.33 -1.15
C LYS A 161 0.24 -1.17 -0.13
N MET A 162 0.96 -1.58 0.91
CA MET A 162 0.43 -2.32 2.05
C MET A 162 0.60 -1.52 3.32
N GLN A 163 -0.41 -1.56 4.20
CA GLN A 163 -0.43 -0.84 5.47
C GLN A 163 -0.68 -1.79 6.63
N LEU A 164 0.15 -1.74 7.66
CA LEU A 164 -0.09 -2.46 8.90
C LEU A 164 -1.06 -1.67 9.77
N VAL A 165 -2.27 -2.18 9.94
CA VAL A 165 -3.37 -1.48 10.60
C VAL A 165 -3.99 -2.33 11.72
N ASP A 166 -4.72 -1.68 12.63
CA ASP A 166 -5.47 -2.38 13.68
C ASP A 166 -6.46 -3.39 13.09
N PHE A 167 -6.39 -4.63 13.56
CA PHE A 167 -7.20 -5.74 13.08
C PHE A 167 -8.69 -5.51 13.32
N GLY A 168 -9.05 -4.97 14.48
CA GLY A 168 -10.44 -4.73 14.87
C GLY A 168 -11.08 -3.60 14.04
N ALA A 169 -10.37 -2.50 13.84
CA ALA A 169 -10.80 -1.39 13.00
C ALA A 169 -10.95 -1.83 11.54
N HIS A 170 -9.97 -2.58 11.02
CA HIS A 170 -10.01 -3.12 9.66
C HIS A 170 -11.20 -4.07 9.46
N GLY A 171 -11.40 -5.03 10.37
CA GLY A 171 -12.48 -6.02 10.27
C GLY A 171 -13.89 -5.41 10.32
N LYS A 172 -14.07 -4.30 11.04
CA LYS A 172 -15.33 -3.56 11.13
C LYS A 172 -15.58 -2.59 9.98
N SER A 173 -14.55 -2.30 9.18
CA SER A 173 -14.60 -1.31 8.09
C SER A 173 -14.80 -1.97 6.74
N SER A 174 -15.87 -2.73 6.54
CA SER A 174 -16.14 -3.34 5.22
C SER A 174 -15.90 -2.35 4.08
N HIS A 175 -14.98 -2.66 3.17
CA HIS A 175 -14.57 -1.73 2.13
C HIS A 175 -14.11 -2.45 0.86
N THR A 176 -14.09 -1.71 -0.24
CA THR A 176 -13.41 -2.12 -1.45
C THR A 176 -12.00 -1.52 -1.43
N GLY A 177 -11.00 -2.35 -1.14
CA GLY A 177 -9.60 -1.93 -1.03
C GLY A 177 -8.76 -2.30 -2.25
N GLY A 178 -7.46 -2.05 -2.14
CA GLY A 178 -6.46 -2.33 -3.18
C GLY A 178 -6.51 -3.76 -3.71
N ARG A 179 -6.86 -4.74 -2.86
CA ARG A 179 -7.02 -6.13 -3.29
C ARG A 179 -7.97 -6.27 -4.48
N ALA A 180 -9.11 -5.57 -4.45
CA ALA A 180 -10.08 -5.57 -5.55
C ALA A 180 -9.65 -4.65 -6.70
N MET A 181 -8.90 -3.59 -6.42
CA MET A 181 -8.52 -2.58 -7.40
C MET A 181 -7.33 -3.03 -8.26
N TRP A 182 -6.32 -3.65 -7.66
CA TRP A 182 -5.08 -4.02 -8.33
C TRP A 182 -4.54 -5.42 -7.98
N GLY A 183 -5.02 -6.00 -6.89
CA GLY A 183 -4.48 -7.25 -6.33
C GLY A 183 -5.12 -8.54 -6.88
N GLY A 184 -5.93 -8.47 -7.94
CA GLY A 184 -6.58 -9.65 -8.54
C GLY A 184 -7.88 -10.11 -7.85
N GLY A 185 -8.38 -9.35 -6.87
CA GLY A 185 -9.66 -9.63 -6.22
C GLY A 185 -9.71 -10.94 -5.44
N GLN A 186 -10.87 -11.60 -5.47
CA GLN A 186 -11.09 -12.87 -4.76
C GLN A 186 -10.33 -14.04 -5.40
N ASP A 187 -10.09 -13.99 -6.71
CA ASP A 187 -9.46 -15.08 -7.47
C ASP A 187 -7.96 -15.26 -7.13
N ALA A 188 -7.36 -14.25 -6.50
CA ALA A 188 -5.96 -14.27 -6.10
C ALA A 188 -5.76 -14.43 -4.57
N ARG A 189 -6.81 -14.75 -3.80
CA ARG A 189 -6.73 -14.98 -2.34
C ARG A 189 -6.25 -16.38 -1.99
#